data_4f40b8a30a61eb677168aafde0455a8d
#
_entry.id   4f40b8a30a61eb677168aafde0455a8d
#
_cell.length_a   1.000
_cell.length_b   1.000
_cell.length_c   1.000
_cell.angle_alpha   90.00
_cell.angle_beta   90.00
_cell.angle_gamma   90.00
#
_symmetry.space_group_name_H-M   'P 1'
#
loop_
_entity.id
_entity.type
_entity.pdbx_description
1 polymer ?
#
loop_
_entity_poly.entity_id
_entity_poly.type
_entity_poly.pdbx_seq_one_letter_code
_entity_poly.pdbx_strand_id
1 'polypeptide(L)'
;MKILVTGGAGYIGSHTCVELLNAGYDVVVMDNLYNASEKAIERVEQITGKKVTFYKTDMLDREGVKKIFDNEKIDAVIHFAGLKAVGESVHKPIEYYHNNMTGTLILCDEMRNHGVKNIIFSSSATVYGNPAQIPITEECPKGTPTNPYGWTKSMLEQVLTDIHTADPEWNVILLRYFNPIGAHKSCLLYTSPSPRDA
;
A
#
# COMPACT_ATOMS: atom_id res chain seq x y z
N MET A 1 -3.91 -16.21 -10.68
CA MET A 1 -3.21 -15.65 -9.51
C MET A 1 -4.11 -14.58 -8.92
N LYS A 2 -4.40 -14.68 -7.62
CA LYS A 2 -5.29 -13.75 -6.90
C LYS A 2 -4.47 -12.81 -6.02
N ILE A 3 -4.64 -11.51 -6.21
CA ILE A 3 -3.83 -10.48 -5.54
C ILE A 3 -4.70 -9.67 -4.60
N LEU A 4 -4.31 -9.57 -3.33
CA LEU A 4 -4.90 -8.66 -2.36
C LEU A 4 -4.24 -7.29 -2.50
N VAL A 5 -5.04 -6.27 -2.80
CA VAL A 5 -4.59 -4.88 -2.85
C VAL A 5 -5.17 -4.13 -1.65
N THR A 6 -4.34 -3.85 -0.65
CA THR A 6 -4.76 -3.03 0.49
C THR A 6 -4.66 -1.56 0.13
N GLY A 7 -5.63 -0.74 0.56
CA GLY A 7 -5.73 0.65 0.11
C GLY A 7 -6.12 0.76 -1.37
N GLY A 8 -6.80 -0.27 -1.89
CA GLY A 8 -7.13 -0.39 -3.31
C GLY A 8 -8.20 0.58 -3.80
N ALA A 9 -8.95 1.21 -2.91
CA ALA A 9 -9.89 2.28 -3.27
C ALA A 9 -9.22 3.68 -3.35
N GLY A 10 -7.95 3.78 -2.90
CA GLY A 10 -7.15 5.00 -3.00
C GLY A 10 -6.68 5.28 -4.42
N TYR A 11 -5.99 6.41 -4.61
CA TYR A 11 -5.51 6.87 -5.92
C TYR A 11 -4.60 5.83 -6.60
N ILE A 12 -3.47 5.49 -6.00
CA ILE A 12 -2.52 4.54 -6.60
C ILE A 12 -3.15 3.14 -6.68
N GLY A 13 -3.83 2.71 -5.60
CA GLY A 13 -4.45 1.40 -5.50
C GLY A 13 -5.47 1.14 -6.60
N SER A 14 -6.37 2.09 -6.87
CA SER A 14 -7.40 1.93 -7.91
C SER A 14 -6.82 1.85 -9.33
N HIS A 15 -5.79 2.65 -9.64
CA HIS A 15 -5.07 2.54 -10.92
C HIS A 15 -4.36 1.18 -11.04
N THR A 16 -3.72 0.72 -9.95
CA THR A 16 -3.07 -0.60 -9.92
C THR A 16 -4.10 -1.72 -10.13
N CYS A 17 -5.29 -1.63 -9.53
CA CYS A 17 -6.35 -2.60 -9.74
C CYS A 17 -6.78 -2.69 -11.21
N VAL A 18 -6.86 -1.55 -11.93
CA VAL A 18 -7.16 -1.55 -13.38
C VAL A 18 -6.09 -2.32 -14.15
N GLU A 19 -4.81 -2.05 -13.90
CA GLU A 19 -3.71 -2.71 -14.61
C GLU A 19 -3.64 -4.22 -14.29
N LEU A 20 -3.83 -4.61 -13.03
CA LEU A 20 -3.86 -6.01 -12.61
C LEU A 20 -4.99 -6.79 -13.32
N LEU A 21 -6.20 -6.21 -13.31
CA LEU A 21 -7.35 -6.83 -13.98
C LEU A 21 -7.12 -6.94 -15.48
N ASN A 22 -6.57 -5.90 -16.14
CA ASN A 22 -6.24 -5.94 -17.57
C ASN A 22 -5.18 -7.00 -17.87
N ALA A 23 -4.21 -7.19 -16.97
CA ALA A 23 -3.20 -8.24 -17.07
C ALA A 23 -3.72 -9.67 -16.78
N GLY A 24 -5.00 -9.80 -16.41
CA GLY A 24 -5.64 -11.12 -16.19
C GLY A 24 -5.51 -11.68 -14.78
N TYR A 25 -5.12 -10.87 -13.82
CA TYR A 25 -5.15 -11.27 -12.39
C TYR A 25 -6.55 -11.13 -11.80
N ASP A 26 -6.85 -11.96 -10.79
CA ASP A 26 -8.00 -11.76 -9.92
C ASP A 26 -7.62 -10.77 -8.82
N VAL A 27 -8.47 -9.79 -8.55
CA VAL A 27 -8.18 -8.72 -7.58
C VAL A 27 -9.17 -8.76 -6.43
N VAL A 28 -8.63 -8.80 -5.23
CA VAL A 28 -9.33 -8.56 -3.97
C VAL A 28 -8.86 -7.22 -3.42
N VAL A 29 -9.76 -6.35 -3.04
CA VAL A 29 -9.45 -5.05 -2.45
C VAL A 29 -9.86 -5.02 -0.99
N MET A 30 -8.96 -4.54 -0.13
CA MET A 30 -9.24 -4.18 1.26
C MET A 30 -9.00 -2.69 1.46
N ASP A 31 -10.00 -1.95 1.95
CA ASP A 31 -9.91 -0.53 2.23
C ASP A 31 -10.93 -0.15 3.31
N ASN A 32 -10.58 0.73 4.25
CA ASN A 32 -11.51 1.22 5.27
C ASN A 32 -12.31 2.46 4.82
N LEU A 33 -11.99 2.98 3.63
CA LEU A 33 -12.58 4.18 3.04
C LEU A 33 -12.38 5.47 3.88
N TYR A 34 -11.36 5.52 4.72
CA TYR A 34 -11.06 6.69 5.54
C TYR A 34 -10.81 7.95 4.70
N ASN A 35 -10.07 7.81 3.59
CA ASN A 35 -9.76 8.89 2.65
C ASN A 35 -10.00 8.48 1.19
N ALA A 36 -10.84 7.48 0.97
CA ALA A 36 -11.20 6.94 -0.33
C ALA A 36 -12.72 6.79 -0.45
N SER A 37 -13.21 6.36 -1.60
CA SER A 37 -14.63 6.15 -1.84
C SER A 37 -14.85 4.82 -2.57
N GLU A 38 -15.90 4.11 -2.21
CA GLU A 38 -16.35 2.90 -2.88
C GLU A 38 -16.60 3.10 -4.39
N LYS A 39 -16.92 4.35 -4.78
CA LYS A 39 -17.01 4.75 -6.20
C LYS A 39 -15.74 4.47 -7.00
N ALA A 40 -14.57 4.43 -6.35
CA ALA A 40 -13.33 4.08 -7.06
C ALA A 40 -13.37 2.61 -7.52
N ILE A 41 -13.94 1.71 -6.71
CA ILE A 41 -14.10 0.30 -7.08
C ILE A 41 -15.10 0.14 -8.22
N GLU A 42 -16.26 0.81 -8.14
CA GLU A 42 -17.24 0.82 -9.23
C GLU A 42 -16.62 1.29 -10.55
N ARG A 43 -15.76 2.32 -10.50
CA ARG A 43 -15.06 2.86 -11.68
C ARG A 43 -14.00 1.91 -12.22
N VAL A 44 -13.29 1.19 -11.35
CA VAL A 44 -12.36 0.13 -11.76
C VAL A 44 -13.12 -0.96 -12.53
N GLU A 45 -14.26 -1.42 -12.00
CA GLU A 45 -15.12 -2.38 -12.68
C GLU A 45 -15.67 -1.85 -14.03
N GLN A 46 -16.08 -0.58 -14.06
CA GLN A 46 -16.56 0.06 -15.29
C GLN A 46 -15.47 0.17 -16.38
N ILE A 47 -14.24 0.49 -15.98
CA ILE A 47 -13.11 0.60 -16.90
C ILE A 47 -12.70 -0.75 -17.48
N THR A 48 -12.67 -1.78 -16.63
CA THR A 48 -12.11 -3.09 -16.98
C THR A 48 -13.15 -4.07 -17.48
N GLY A 49 -14.43 -3.83 -17.20
CA GLY A 49 -15.52 -4.79 -17.44
C GLY A 49 -15.46 -6.03 -16.53
N LYS A 50 -14.59 -6.02 -15.50
CA LYS A 50 -14.36 -7.14 -14.59
C LYS A 50 -14.78 -6.79 -13.18
N LYS A 51 -15.16 -7.81 -12.40
CA LYS A 51 -15.56 -7.65 -11.00
C LYS A 51 -14.37 -7.61 -10.07
N VAL A 52 -14.49 -6.83 -9.01
CA VAL A 52 -13.54 -6.73 -7.90
C VAL A 52 -14.20 -7.24 -6.63
N THR A 53 -13.56 -8.18 -5.95
CA THR A 53 -14.00 -8.56 -4.61
C THR A 53 -13.55 -7.48 -3.62
N PHE A 54 -14.50 -6.81 -2.98
CA PHE A 54 -14.22 -5.69 -2.08
C PHE A 54 -14.58 -6.01 -0.63
N TYR A 55 -13.63 -5.78 0.26
CA TYR A 55 -13.79 -5.85 1.71
C TYR A 55 -13.58 -4.47 2.32
N LYS A 56 -14.65 -3.90 2.90
CA LYS A 56 -14.55 -2.70 3.71
C LYS A 56 -14.04 -3.07 5.09
N THR A 57 -12.72 -3.09 5.24
CA THR A 57 -12.04 -3.57 6.45
C THR A 57 -10.87 -2.65 6.79
N ASP A 58 -10.73 -2.33 8.07
CA ASP A 58 -9.58 -1.60 8.59
C ASP A 58 -8.41 -2.56 8.82
N MET A 59 -7.19 -2.12 8.52
CA MET A 59 -5.98 -2.92 8.77
C MET A 59 -5.73 -3.21 10.26
N LEU A 60 -6.28 -2.39 11.14
CA LEU A 60 -6.19 -2.60 12.60
C LEU A 60 -7.21 -3.64 13.11
N ASP A 61 -8.21 -3.98 12.30
CA ASP A 61 -9.16 -5.07 12.59
C ASP A 61 -8.57 -6.43 12.19
N ARG A 62 -7.84 -7.05 13.12
CA ARG A 62 -7.18 -8.35 12.91
C ARG A 62 -8.17 -9.43 12.43
N GLU A 63 -9.35 -9.50 13.04
CA GLU A 63 -10.35 -10.52 12.68
C GLU A 63 -10.90 -10.28 11.27
N GLY A 64 -11.10 -9.01 10.90
CA GLY A 64 -11.48 -8.62 9.55
C GLY A 64 -10.41 -8.99 8.52
N VAL A 65 -9.13 -8.72 8.82
CA VAL A 65 -8.00 -9.09 7.95
C VAL A 65 -7.91 -10.62 7.82
N LYS A 66 -7.95 -11.34 8.94
CA LYS A 66 -7.94 -12.81 8.96
C LYS A 66 -9.07 -13.39 8.08
N LYS A 67 -10.30 -12.89 8.22
CA LYS A 67 -11.44 -13.33 7.44
C LYS A 67 -11.24 -13.21 5.92
N ILE A 68 -10.49 -12.21 5.47
CA ILE A 68 -10.16 -12.06 4.05
C ILE A 68 -9.30 -13.24 3.59
N PHE A 69 -8.25 -13.57 4.34
CA PHE A 69 -7.38 -14.70 3.99
C PHE A 69 -8.06 -16.06 4.15
N ASP A 70 -8.98 -16.21 5.11
CA ASP A 70 -9.78 -17.44 5.28
C ASP A 70 -10.73 -17.66 4.07
N ASN A 71 -11.30 -16.60 3.51
CA ASN A 71 -12.29 -16.68 2.42
C ASN A 71 -11.66 -16.68 1.04
N GLU A 72 -10.49 -16.03 0.89
CA GLU A 72 -9.86 -15.78 -0.40
C GLU A 72 -8.50 -16.49 -0.47
N LYS A 73 -8.32 -17.31 -1.50
CA LYS A 73 -7.02 -17.92 -1.76
C LYS A 73 -6.07 -16.87 -2.34
N ILE A 74 -5.44 -16.09 -1.48
CA ILE A 74 -4.50 -15.02 -1.87
C ILE A 74 -3.14 -15.63 -2.23
N ASP A 75 -2.57 -15.21 -3.37
CA ASP A 75 -1.23 -15.62 -3.82
C ASP A 75 -0.15 -14.55 -3.52
N ALA A 76 -0.57 -13.27 -3.51
CA ALA A 76 0.33 -12.14 -3.26
C ALA A 76 -0.44 -10.93 -2.72
N VAL A 77 0.28 -10.03 -2.07
CA VAL A 77 -0.25 -8.77 -1.52
C VAL A 77 0.48 -7.58 -2.13
N ILE A 78 -0.29 -6.57 -2.56
CA ILE A 78 0.23 -5.23 -2.85
C ILE A 78 -0.31 -4.29 -1.78
N HIS A 79 0.60 -3.73 -0.98
CA HIS A 79 0.26 -3.02 0.23
C HIS A 79 0.41 -1.51 0.06
N PHE A 80 -0.71 -0.82 -0.26
CA PHE A 80 -0.78 0.63 -0.35
C PHE A 80 -1.42 1.28 0.88
N ALA A 81 -2.20 0.54 1.66
CA ALA A 81 -2.91 1.10 2.81
C ALA A 81 -1.96 1.74 3.82
N GLY A 82 -2.35 2.90 4.34
CA GLY A 82 -1.60 3.64 5.33
C GLY A 82 -1.88 5.14 5.26
N LEU A 83 -1.71 5.81 6.38
CA LEU A 83 -1.75 7.26 6.45
C LEU A 83 -0.49 7.83 5.77
N LYS A 84 -0.65 8.82 4.89
CA LYS A 84 0.43 9.29 3.99
C LYS A 84 0.69 10.79 3.98
N ALA A 85 -0.09 11.59 4.70
CA ALA A 85 0.04 13.04 4.69
C ALA A 85 1.20 13.48 5.61
N VAL A 86 2.31 13.89 4.99
CA VAL A 86 3.56 14.27 5.70
C VAL A 86 3.30 15.35 6.76
N GLY A 87 2.61 16.45 6.40
CA GLY A 87 2.30 17.52 7.32
C GLY A 87 1.41 17.08 8.49
N GLU A 88 0.39 16.27 8.23
CA GLU A 88 -0.48 15.74 9.28
C GLU A 88 0.30 14.83 10.24
N SER A 89 1.24 14.05 9.74
CA SER A 89 2.03 13.11 10.56
C SER A 89 2.78 13.82 11.69
N VAL A 90 3.20 15.06 11.46
CA VAL A 90 3.92 15.88 12.49
C VAL A 90 2.99 16.23 13.65
N HIS A 91 1.69 16.42 13.37
CA HIS A 91 0.70 16.79 14.39
C HIS A 91 0.02 15.58 15.03
N LYS A 92 0.04 14.41 14.35
CA LYS A 92 -0.61 13.17 14.80
C LYS A 92 0.35 11.97 14.75
N PRO A 93 1.52 12.03 15.38
CA PRO A 93 2.55 10.99 15.23
C PRO A 93 2.07 9.62 15.75
N ILE A 94 1.35 9.58 16.86
CA ILE A 94 0.87 8.33 17.47
C ILE A 94 -0.06 7.59 16.51
N GLU A 95 -1.02 8.30 15.91
CA GLU A 95 -1.96 7.74 14.94
C GLU A 95 -1.23 7.18 13.72
N TYR A 96 -0.21 7.89 13.24
CA TYR A 96 0.60 7.44 12.10
C TYR A 96 1.40 6.18 12.43
N TYR A 97 2.08 6.14 13.56
CA TYR A 97 2.80 4.94 14.00
C TYR A 97 1.83 3.79 14.26
N HIS A 98 0.75 4.02 14.99
CA HIS A 98 -0.23 2.98 15.28
C HIS A 98 -0.86 2.41 14.01
N ASN A 99 -1.39 3.27 13.13
CA ASN A 99 -2.02 2.81 11.90
C ASN A 99 -1.04 2.10 10.97
N ASN A 100 0.09 2.73 10.65
CA ASN A 100 0.98 2.20 9.62
C ASN A 100 1.78 0.99 10.12
N MET A 101 2.33 1.06 11.33
CA MET A 101 3.15 -0.04 11.87
C MET A 101 2.28 -1.22 12.28
N THR A 102 1.30 -1.00 13.18
CA THR A 102 0.46 -2.08 13.72
C THR A 102 -0.35 -2.74 12.60
N GLY A 103 -0.95 -1.95 11.70
CA GLY A 103 -1.72 -2.50 10.59
C GLY A 103 -0.87 -3.36 9.65
N THR A 104 0.34 -2.92 9.30
CA THR A 104 1.25 -3.73 8.47
C THR A 104 1.72 -5.00 9.19
N LEU A 105 1.98 -4.93 10.50
CA LEU A 105 2.36 -6.12 11.28
C LEU A 105 1.21 -7.13 11.35
N ILE A 106 -0.04 -6.69 11.53
CA ILE A 106 -1.22 -7.56 11.47
C ILE A 106 -1.31 -8.23 10.10
N LEU A 107 -1.15 -7.46 9.01
CA LEU A 107 -1.18 -7.99 7.65
C LEU A 107 -0.10 -9.06 7.43
N CYS A 108 1.15 -8.79 7.81
CA CYS A 108 2.25 -9.74 7.67
C CYS A 108 2.04 -11.01 8.51
N ASP A 109 1.45 -10.88 9.70
CA ASP A 109 1.13 -12.01 10.56
C ASP A 109 0.06 -12.91 9.93
N GLU A 110 -1.01 -12.32 9.38
CA GLU A 110 -2.04 -13.09 8.69
C GLU A 110 -1.53 -13.68 7.36
N MET A 111 -0.67 -12.99 6.63
CA MET A 111 0.02 -13.55 5.46
C MET A 111 0.83 -14.80 5.85
N ARG A 112 1.61 -14.72 6.93
CA ARG A 112 2.40 -15.84 7.44
C ARG A 112 1.50 -17.03 7.83
N ASN A 113 0.42 -16.75 8.57
CA ASN A 113 -0.51 -17.78 9.05
C ASN A 113 -1.21 -18.54 7.91
N HIS A 114 -1.35 -17.90 6.74
CA HIS A 114 -1.99 -18.48 5.56
C HIS A 114 -0.99 -18.89 4.45
N GLY A 115 0.32 -18.86 4.74
CA GLY A 115 1.36 -19.26 3.79
C GLY A 115 1.54 -18.32 2.60
N VAL A 116 1.07 -17.07 2.67
CA VAL A 116 1.24 -16.05 1.65
C VAL A 116 2.53 -15.31 1.90
N LYS A 117 3.53 -15.47 1.04
CA LYS A 117 4.89 -14.97 1.24
C LYS A 117 5.35 -13.95 0.18
N ASN A 118 4.44 -13.48 -0.66
CA ASN A 118 4.75 -12.51 -1.72
C ASN A 118 4.15 -11.15 -1.37
N ILE A 119 4.98 -10.14 -1.11
CA ILE A 119 4.52 -8.79 -0.79
C ILE A 119 5.25 -7.73 -1.60
N ILE A 120 4.47 -6.81 -2.17
CA ILE A 120 4.97 -5.55 -2.74
C ILE A 120 4.53 -4.44 -1.79
N PHE A 121 5.48 -3.75 -1.19
CA PHE A 121 5.22 -2.69 -0.23
C PHE A 121 5.42 -1.31 -0.85
N SER A 122 4.40 -0.47 -0.72
CA SER A 122 4.46 0.95 -1.06
C SER A 122 5.28 1.71 -0.02
N SER A 123 6.58 1.81 -0.25
CA SER A 123 7.46 2.69 0.49
C SER A 123 7.43 4.11 -0.09
N SER A 124 8.36 4.96 0.30
CA SER A 124 8.39 6.36 -0.09
C SER A 124 9.82 6.88 -0.22
N ALA A 125 10.04 7.81 -1.13
CA ALA A 125 11.29 8.55 -1.23
C ALA A 125 11.68 9.29 0.06
N THR A 126 10.74 9.53 0.98
CA THR A 126 11.02 10.11 2.29
C THR A 126 12.00 9.31 3.14
N VAL A 127 12.21 8.01 2.84
CA VAL A 127 13.21 7.16 3.51
C VAL A 127 14.65 7.59 3.23
N TYR A 128 14.88 8.34 2.15
CA TYR A 128 16.20 8.91 1.87
C TYR A 128 16.54 10.14 2.73
N GLY A 129 15.55 10.75 3.41
CA GLY A 129 15.76 11.96 4.17
C GLY A 129 16.32 13.11 3.32
N ASN A 130 17.44 13.69 3.74
CA ASN A 130 18.23 14.62 2.94
C ASN A 130 19.26 13.83 2.13
N PRO A 131 19.04 13.59 0.84
CA PRO A 131 19.91 12.72 0.04
C PRO A 131 21.27 13.36 -0.18
N ALA A 132 22.32 12.53 -0.20
CA ALA A 132 23.69 12.95 -0.44
C ALA A 132 23.95 13.34 -1.91
N GLN A 133 23.12 12.88 -2.83
CA GLN A 133 23.23 13.17 -4.28
C GLN A 133 21.85 13.34 -4.94
N ILE A 134 21.86 14.09 -6.04
CA ILE A 134 20.72 14.30 -6.93
C ILE A 134 21.21 14.07 -8.36
N PRO A 135 20.52 13.26 -9.19
CA PRO A 135 19.27 12.53 -8.89
C PRO A 135 19.49 11.40 -7.89
N ILE A 136 18.41 11.09 -7.11
CA ILE A 136 18.39 9.97 -6.19
C ILE A 136 18.23 8.67 -6.99
N THR A 137 19.02 7.66 -6.66
CA THR A 137 18.93 6.29 -7.21
C THR A 137 18.68 5.29 -6.08
N GLU A 138 18.37 4.04 -6.44
CA GLU A 138 18.15 2.96 -5.48
C GLU A 138 19.42 2.62 -4.68
N GLU A 139 20.61 2.95 -5.22
CA GLU A 139 21.91 2.78 -4.56
C GLU A 139 22.17 3.81 -3.46
N CYS A 140 21.40 4.89 -3.43
CA CYS A 140 21.51 5.89 -2.37
C CYS A 140 21.18 5.24 -1.02
N PRO A 141 22.01 5.46 0.01
CA PRO A 141 21.73 4.93 1.34
C PRO A 141 20.44 5.54 1.89
N LYS A 142 19.73 4.78 2.71
CA LYS A 142 18.64 5.35 3.52
C LYS A 142 19.21 6.41 4.44
N GLY A 143 18.57 7.58 4.46
CA GLY A 143 18.91 8.67 5.35
C GLY A 143 18.08 8.68 6.62
N THR A 144 18.07 9.82 7.30
CA THR A 144 17.22 10.07 8.46
C THR A 144 15.92 10.73 7.98
N PRO A 145 14.76 10.06 8.05
CA PRO A 145 13.49 10.68 7.73
C PRO A 145 13.23 11.92 8.60
N THR A 146 12.64 12.94 8.01
CA THR A 146 12.41 14.25 8.69
C THR A 146 11.03 14.36 9.34
N ASN A 147 10.20 13.32 9.24
CA ASN A 147 8.82 13.34 9.73
C ASN A 147 8.34 11.93 10.11
N PRO A 148 7.28 11.81 10.96
CA PRO A 148 6.78 10.52 11.43
C PRO A 148 6.32 9.59 10.29
N TYR A 149 5.69 10.12 9.23
CA TYR A 149 5.32 9.30 8.08
C TYR A 149 6.55 8.62 7.43
N GLY A 150 7.59 9.39 7.17
CA GLY A 150 8.85 8.86 6.61
C GLY A 150 9.47 7.81 7.52
N TRP A 151 9.42 8.02 8.84
CA TRP A 151 9.89 7.04 9.81
C TRP A 151 9.08 5.75 9.76
N THR A 152 7.72 5.80 9.66
CA THR A 152 6.93 4.57 9.53
C THR A 152 7.34 3.77 8.28
N LYS A 153 7.59 4.44 7.15
CA LYS A 153 8.03 3.76 5.92
C LYS A 153 9.43 3.17 6.06
N SER A 154 10.38 3.91 6.62
CA SER A 154 11.75 3.43 6.84
C SER A 154 11.82 2.23 7.80
N MET A 155 11.04 2.26 8.89
CA MET A 155 10.96 1.16 9.85
C MET A 155 10.29 -0.07 9.22
N LEU A 156 9.22 0.11 8.43
CA LEU A 156 8.54 -0.99 7.75
C LEU A 156 9.41 -1.65 6.67
N GLU A 157 10.25 -0.89 5.97
CA GLU A 157 11.26 -1.49 5.09
C GLU A 157 12.20 -2.40 5.89
N GLN A 158 12.62 -1.99 7.10
CA GLN A 158 13.47 -2.83 7.95
C GLN A 158 12.72 -4.08 8.42
N VAL A 159 11.49 -3.94 8.91
CA VAL A 159 10.65 -5.08 9.33
C VAL A 159 10.50 -6.11 8.20
N LEU A 160 10.19 -5.66 6.99
CA LEU A 160 10.02 -6.56 5.83
C LEU A 160 11.34 -7.22 5.42
N THR A 161 12.45 -6.51 5.53
CA THR A 161 13.81 -7.07 5.31
C THR A 161 14.12 -8.16 6.34
N ASP A 162 13.79 -7.91 7.61
CA ASP A 162 14.03 -8.88 8.70
C ASP A 162 13.13 -10.12 8.55
N ILE A 163 11.88 -9.96 8.09
CA ILE A 163 10.98 -11.07 7.76
C ILE A 163 11.60 -11.96 6.66
N HIS A 164 12.10 -11.37 5.58
CA HIS A 164 12.78 -12.11 4.53
C HIS A 164 14.07 -12.79 5.04
N THR A 165 14.83 -12.11 5.89
CA THR A 165 16.07 -12.68 6.48
C THR A 165 15.76 -13.89 7.35
N ALA A 166 14.67 -13.83 8.13
CA ALA A 166 14.23 -14.92 8.99
C ALA A 166 13.63 -16.11 8.21
N ASP A 167 12.99 -15.82 7.08
CA ASP A 167 12.37 -16.82 6.20
C ASP A 167 12.59 -16.41 4.73
N PRO A 168 13.64 -16.95 4.07
CA PRO A 168 13.99 -16.60 2.69
C PRO A 168 12.95 -16.96 1.61
N GLU A 169 11.89 -17.69 1.95
CA GLU A 169 10.77 -17.92 1.05
C GLU A 169 9.88 -16.69 0.85
N TRP A 170 10.01 -15.69 1.73
CA TRP A 170 9.35 -14.41 1.52
C TRP A 170 9.99 -13.65 0.37
N ASN A 171 9.15 -13.25 -0.57
CA ASN A 171 9.54 -12.36 -1.66
C ASN A 171 9.03 -10.95 -1.34
N VAL A 172 9.94 -10.05 -1.00
CA VAL A 172 9.64 -8.68 -0.60
C VAL A 172 10.14 -7.72 -1.68
N ILE A 173 9.24 -6.90 -2.21
CA ILE A 173 9.58 -5.81 -3.13
C ILE A 173 9.21 -4.48 -2.46
N LEU A 174 10.18 -3.58 -2.36
CA LEU A 174 10.04 -2.25 -1.77
C LEU A 174 9.99 -1.20 -2.87
N LEU A 175 8.83 -0.56 -3.08
CA LEU A 175 8.68 0.49 -4.08
C LEU A 175 8.72 1.87 -3.42
N ARG A 176 9.81 2.61 -3.60
CA ARG A 176 9.98 3.96 -3.04
C ARG A 176 9.39 5.01 -3.96
N TYR A 177 8.10 5.27 -3.78
CA TYR A 177 7.39 6.29 -4.55
C TYR A 177 7.89 7.69 -4.22
N PHE A 178 8.08 8.50 -5.27
CA PHE A 178 8.14 9.96 -5.18
C PHE A 178 6.70 10.50 -5.16
N ASN A 179 6.40 11.50 -5.97
CA ASN A 179 5.05 12.06 -6.08
C ASN A 179 4.38 11.54 -7.36
N PRO A 180 3.58 10.46 -7.30
CA PRO A 180 2.90 9.96 -8.48
C PRO A 180 1.88 10.98 -8.96
N ILE A 181 1.88 11.23 -10.27
CA ILE A 181 0.94 12.12 -10.95
C ILE A 181 0.30 11.39 -12.11
N GLY A 182 -0.87 11.82 -12.51
CA GLY A 182 -1.57 11.28 -13.66
C GLY A 182 -3.03 10.94 -13.36
N ALA A 183 -3.83 10.83 -14.42
CA ALA A 183 -5.21 10.37 -14.37
C ALA A 183 -5.38 9.27 -15.41
N HIS A 184 -6.34 8.37 -15.17
CA HIS A 184 -6.67 7.37 -16.16
C HIS A 184 -7.30 8.03 -17.40
N LYS A 185 -6.96 7.55 -18.60
CA LYS A 185 -7.45 8.09 -19.88
C LYS A 185 -8.98 8.13 -20.04
N SER A 186 -9.69 7.30 -19.25
CA SER A 186 -11.16 7.32 -19.20
C SER A 186 -11.74 8.51 -18.45
N CYS A 187 -10.92 9.31 -17.74
CA CYS A 187 -11.34 10.38 -16.83
C CYS A 187 -12.23 9.92 -15.67
N LEU A 188 -12.29 8.62 -15.38
CA LEU A 188 -13.06 8.05 -14.28
C LEU A 188 -12.25 7.94 -12.99
N LEU A 189 -10.94 7.76 -13.09
CA LEU A 189 -10.01 7.75 -11.95
C LEU A 189 -9.14 9.00 -11.99
N TYR A 190 -9.12 9.75 -10.90
CA TYR A 190 -8.45 11.04 -10.79
C TYR A 190 -7.08 10.92 -10.14
N THR A 191 -6.27 11.95 -10.35
CA THR A 191 -5.01 12.18 -9.65
C THR A 191 -5.24 12.41 -8.17
N SER A 192 -4.24 12.15 -7.34
CA SER A 192 -4.12 12.84 -6.06
C SER A 192 -4.13 14.36 -6.34
N PRO A 193 -4.83 15.18 -5.52
CA PRO A 193 -4.70 16.62 -5.65
C PRO A 193 -3.21 16.97 -5.63
N SER A 194 -2.80 17.82 -6.57
CA SER A 194 -1.45 18.36 -6.57
C SER A 194 -1.18 19.04 -5.23
N PRO A 195 0.04 18.98 -4.68
CA PRO A 195 0.41 19.81 -3.54
C PRO A 195 0.17 21.31 -3.74
N ARG A 196 -0.07 21.73 -4.99
CA ARG A 196 -0.44 23.11 -5.33
C ARG A 196 -1.95 23.37 -5.25
N ASP A 197 -2.75 22.29 -5.15
CA ASP A 197 -4.23 22.34 -5.09
C ASP A 197 -4.73 22.07 -3.66
N ALA A 198 -3.81 21.91 -2.70
CA ALA A 198 -4.07 21.66 -1.29
C ALA A 198 -3.80 22.92 -0.44
#